data_3f41f0087b25471d480e0cbecfd86d80
#
_entry.id   3f41f0087b25471d480e0cbecfd86d80
#
_cell.length_a   1.000
_cell.length_b   1.000
_cell.length_c   1.000
_cell.angle_alpha   90.00
_cell.angle_beta   90.00
_cell.angle_gamma   90.00
#
_symmetry.space_group_name_H-M   'P 1'
#
loop_
_entity.id
_entity.type
_entity.pdbx_description
1 polymer ?
#
loop_
_entity_poly.entity_id
_entity_poly.type
_entity_poly.pdbx_seq_one_letter_code
_entity_poly.pdbx_strand_id
1 'polypeptide(L)'
;MKIFKIFIAIFLIFNVSFCDERLMLDTNDSILSSNALENNHSSELSIMSLYENAHIVVKVVIYILVFFSIITWCVFIVKFIAFSCAFRRIKKDERFLKKLQSLDDEIILYKKSYLLLMINEVKDEILKSKVVDKDLKNRIKFRLEIQINKFTSIIKYGISLLASIGAVSPFIGLFGTVWGIMNSFTSIAASDNVSLSVVAPGIAEALFATALGLIAAIPAVLFYNYFTKLSSRFSEKISYLVSDLYIISDREISKKDSHVDI
;
A
#
# COMPACT_ATOMS: atom_id res chain seq x y z
N MET A 1 -13.88 3.39 5.37
CA MET A 1 -14.47 2.06 5.56
C MET A 1 -15.43 1.63 4.44
N LYS A 2 -16.31 2.53 3.91
CA LYS A 2 -17.24 2.19 2.79
C LYS A 2 -16.51 1.88 1.47
N ILE A 3 -15.50 2.66 1.09
CA ILE A 3 -14.71 2.46 -0.14
C ILE A 3 -13.94 1.12 -0.12
N PHE A 4 -13.45 0.69 1.05
CA PHE A 4 -12.78 -0.59 1.25
C PHE A 4 -13.73 -1.80 1.03
N LYS A 5 -14.98 -1.70 1.53
CA LYS A 5 -15.98 -2.75 1.29
C LYS A 5 -16.36 -2.86 -0.18
N ILE A 6 -16.46 -1.72 -0.87
CA ILE A 6 -16.73 -1.68 -2.31
C ILE A 6 -15.57 -2.32 -3.09
N PHE A 7 -14.32 -2.07 -2.70
CA PHE A 7 -13.15 -2.61 -3.38
C PHE A 7 -12.97 -4.12 -3.14
N ILE A 8 -13.23 -4.58 -1.89
CA ILE A 8 -13.28 -6.02 -1.59
C ILE A 8 -14.43 -6.69 -2.36
N ALA A 9 -15.59 -6.03 -2.46
CA ALA A 9 -16.71 -6.55 -3.22
C ALA A 9 -16.38 -6.67 -4.72
N ILE A 10 -15.76 -5.65 -5.31
CA ILE A 10 -15.31 -5.67 -6.71
C ILE A 10 -14.25 -6.76 -6.93
N PHE A 11 -13.30 -6.92 -6.00
CA PHE A 11 -12.28 -7.96 -6.06
C PHE A 11 -12.87 -9.37 -5.89
N LEU A 12 -13.82 -9.54 -4.98
CA LEU A 12 -14.55 -10.81 -4.81
C LEU A 12 -15.41 -11.12 -6.04
N ILE A 13 -16.09 -10.12 -6.61
CA ILE A 13 -16.88 -10.28 -7.84
C ILE A 13 -15.95 -10.68 -9.00
N PHE A 14 -14.78 -10.06 -9.13
CA PHE A 14 -13.80 -10.39 -10.17
C PHE A 14 -13.22 -11.80 -10.00
N ASN A 15 -12.94 -12.23 -8.75
CA ASN A 15 -12.47 -13.60 -8.47
C ASN A 15 -13.58 -14.63 -8.60
N VAL A 16 -14.81 -14.30 -8.22
CA VAL A 16 -15.98 -15.19 -8.39
C VAL A 16 -16.33 -15.36 -9.86
N SER A 17 -16.31 -14.27 -10.67
CA SER A 17 -16.49 -14.38 -12.13
C SER A 17 -15.42 -15.25 -12.78
N PHE A 18 -14.17 -15.21 -12.29
CA PHE A 18 -13.08 -16.05 -12.78
C PHE A 18 -13.21 -17.52 -12.35
N CYS A 19 -13.88 -17.78 -11.21
CA CYS A 19 -14.14 -19.14 -10.71
C CYS A 19 -15.40 -19.77 -11.37
N ASP A 20 -16.38 -18.95 -11.72
CA ASP A 20 -17.65 -19.40 -12.31
C ASP A 20 -17.45 -19.89 -13.75
N GLU A 21 -16.48 -19.31 -14.48
CA GLU A 21 -16.11 -19.76 -15.83
C GLU A 21 -15.48 -21.18 -15.85
N ARG A 22 -14.87 -21.64 -14.75
CA ARG A 22 -14.40 -23.03 -14.59
C ARG A 22 -15.50 -24.03 -14.27
N LEU A 23 -16.55 -23.58 -13.56
CA LEU A 23 -17.67 -24.48 -13.20
C LEU A 23 -18.65 -24.73 -14.36
N MET A 24 -18.72 -23.79 -15.32
CA MET A 24 -19.56 -23.97 -16.52
C MET A 24 -18.94 -24.88 -17.59
N LEU A 25 -17.60 -25.10 -17.55
CA LEU A 25 -16.92 -26.00 -18.51
C LEU A 25 -17.10 -27.50 -18.15
N ASP A 26 -17.33 -27.83 -16.88
CA ASP A 26 -17.47 -29.23 -16.46
C ASP A 26 -18.90 -29.82 -16.61
N THR A 27 -19.90 -28.95 -16.83
CA THR A 27 -21.31 -29.42 -16.95
C THR A 27 -21.80 -29.57 -18.38
N ASN A 28 -21.07 -29.09 -19.38
CA ASN A 28 -21.48 -29.19 -20.81
C ASN A 28 -20.94 -30.40 -21.57
N ASP A 29 -19.99 -31.15 -20.99
CA ASP A 29 -19.42 -32.34 -21.69
C ASP A 29 -20.32 -33.56 -21.71
N SER A 30 -21.49 -33.52 -21.08
CA SER A 30 -22.40 -34.68 -21.04
C SER A 30 -23.63 -34.61 -21.93
N ILE A 31 -23.83 -33.55 -22.73
CA ILE A 31 -25.07 -33.38 -23.55
C ILE A 31 -24.82 -33.28 -25.07
N LEU A 32 -23.58 -33.21 -25.55
CA LEU A 32 -23.28 -33.00 -26.97
C LEU A 32 -22.54 -34.16 -27.65
N SER A 33 -22.98 -35.40 -27.42
CA SER A 33 -22.50 -36.55 -28.21
C SER A 33 -23.36 -36.90 -29.41
N SER A 34 -24.18 -35.98 -29.98
CA SER A 34 -25.06 -36.32 -31.08
C SER A 34 -25.10 -35.38 -32.28
N ASN A 35 -24.19 -34.42 -32.42
CA ASN A 35 -24.06 -33.66 -33.68
C ASN A 35 -22.60 -33.43 -34.04
N ALA A 36 -21.93 -34.52 -34.39
CA ALA A 36 -20.71 -34.46 -35.17
C ALA A 36 -21.10 -34.17 -36.64
N LEU A 37 -20.72 -33.00 -37.10
CA LEU A 37 -20.40 -32.59 -38.48
C LEU A 37 -20.84 -31.14 -38.71
N GLU A 38 -20.12 -30.21 -38.14
CA GLU A 38 -19.84 -28.93 -38.80
C GLU A 38 -18.76 -28.19 -38.05
N ASN A 39 -17.62 -28.19 -38.68
CA ASN A 39 -16.59 -27.16 -38.64
C ASN A 39 -16.80 -26.08 -37.59
N ASN A 40 -15.84 -25.90 -36.66
CA ASN A 40 -15.14 -24.64 -36.82
C ASN A 40 -14.01 -24.50 -35.84
N HIS A 41 -12.87 -24.22 -36.37
CA HIS A 41 -11.84 -23.37 -35.83
C HIS A 41 -12.39 -22.08 -35.19
N SER A 42 -13.17 -22.16 -34.16
CA SER A 42 -13.14 -21.19 -33.07
C SER A 42 -12.03 -21.65 -32.14
N SER A 43 -10.81 -21.30 -32.51
CA SER A 43 -9.73 -21.27 -31.52
C SER A 43 -10.25 -20.39 -30.38
N GLU A 44 -10.79 -21.01 -29.33
CA GLU A 44 -11.19 -20.31 -28.13
C GLU A 44 -9.96 -19.52 -27.69
N LEU A 45 -10.07 -18.19 -27.77
CA LEU A 45 -9.07 -17.26 -27.21
C LEU A 45 -9.12 -17.36 -25.69
N SER A 46 -8.80 -18.54 -25.17
CA SER A 46 -8.65 -18.75 -23.75
C SER A 46 -7.43 -17.97 -23.28
N ILE A 47 -7.52 -17.34 -22.12
CA ILE A 47 -6.39 -16.64 -21.48
C ILE A 47 -5.15 -17.54 -21.43
N MET A 48 -5.37 -18.85 -21.26
CA MET A 48 -4.30 -19.84 -21.21
C MET A 48 -3.63 -20.04 -22.59
N SER A 49 -4.39 -20.08 -23.69
CA SER A 49 -3.83 -20.18 -25.04
C SER A 49 -3.05 -18.93 -25.45
N LEU A 50 -3.49 -17.73 -25.01
CA LEU A 50 -2.76 -16.47 -25.19
C LEU A 50 -1.42 -16.49 -24.45
N TYR A 51 -1.36 -17.11 -23.25
CA TYR A 51 -0.11 -17.22 -22.51
C TYR A 51 0.84 -18.26 -23.11
N GLU A 52 0.35 -19.43 -23.50
CA GLU A 52 1.20 -20.52 -24.02
C GLU A 52 1.94 -20.16 -25.29
N ASN A 53 1.32 -19.42 -26.18
CA ASN A 53 1.86 -19.01 -27.48
C ASN A 53 2.72 -17.74 -27.41
N ALA A 54 2.67 -16.99 -26.27
CA ALA A 54 3.36 -15.72 -26.14
C ALA A 54 4.88 -15.84 -26.28
N HIS A 55 5.49 -14.86 -26.97
CA HIS A 55 6.94 -14.75 -27.06
C HIS A 55 7.58 -14.61 -25.67
N ILE A 56 8.79 -15.15 -25.48
CA ILE A 56 9.49 -15.21 -24.19
C ILE A 56 9.56 -13.84 -23.49
N VAL A 57 9.76 -12.75 -24.24
CA VAL A 57 9.81 -11.38 -23.69
C VAL A 57 8.48 -10.94 -23.11
N VAL A 58 7.37 -11.26 -23.80
CA VAL A 58 6.01 -10.95 -23.31
C VAL A 58 5.70 -11.76 -22.05
N LYS A 59 6.13 -13.03 -21.99
CA LYS A 59 6.02 -13.87 -20.77
C LYS A 59 6.76 -13.25 -19.59
N VAL A 60 7.97 -12.76 -19.79
CA VAL A 60 8.76 -12.08 -18.74
C VAL A 60 8.04 -10.82 -18.26
N VAL A 61 7.48 -10.02 -19.16
CA VAL A 61 6.69 -8.85 -18.81
C VAL A 61 5.49 -9.22 -17.94
N ILE A 62 4.74 -10.25 -18.32
CA ILE A 62 3.60 -10.78 -17.56
C ILE A 62 4.05 -11.19 -16.13
N TYR A 63 5.14 -11.95 -15.99
CA TYR A 63 5.64 -12.35 -14.68
C TYR A 63 6.02 -11.16 -13.80
N ILE A 64 6.67 -10.13 -14.35
CA ILE A 64 7.01 -8.91 -13.61
C ILE A 64 5.74 -8.21 -13.11
N LEU A 65 4.72 -8.10 -13.96
CA LEU A 65 3.47 -7.43 -13.60
C LEU A 65 2.68 -8.20 -12.54
N VAL A 66 2.62 -9.52 -12.63
CA VAL A 66 2.02 -10.39 -11.60
C VAL A 66 2.77 -10.24 -10.27
N PHE A 67 4.09 -10.24 -10.30
CA PHE A 67 4.92 -10.02 -9.12
C PHE A 67 4.66 -8.65 -8.48
N PHE A 68 4.55 -7.58 -9.27
CA PHE A 68 4.18 -6.26 -8.78
C PHE A 68 2.78 -6.23 -8.15
N SER A 69 1.83 -6.93 -8.74
CA SER A 69 0.49 -7.08 -8.18
C SER A 69 0.52 -7.77 -6.80
N ILE A 70 1.27 -8.85 -6.66
CA ILE A 70 1.44 -9.56 -5.38
C ILE A 70 2.06 -8.63 -4.32
N ILE A 71 3.14 -7.91 -4.68
CA ILE A 71 3.77 -6.93 -3.76
C ILE A 71 2.78 -5.86 -3.34
N THR A 72 1.99 -5.33 -4.26
CA THR A 72 0.98 -4.30 -3.97
C THR A 72 0.00 -4.76 -2.88
N TRP A 73 -0.51 -5.98 -2.99
CA TRP A 73 -1.41 -6.56 -1.99
C TRP A 73 -0.73 -6.85 -0.67
N CYS A 74 0.50 -7.39 -0.69
CA CYS A 74 1.29 -7.62 0.53
C CYS A 74 1.53 -6.30 1.29
N VAL A 75 1.99 -5.26 0.60
CA VAL A 75 2.22 -3.94 1.22
C VAL A 75 0.91 -3.35 1.75
N PHE A 76 -0.19 -3.50 1.01
CA PHE A 76 -1.50 -3.04 1.46
C PHE A 76 -1.90 -3.69 2.79
N ILE A 77 -1.85 -5.01 2.90
CA ILE A 77 -2.24 -5.76 4.11
C ILE A 77 -1.37 -5.34 5.31
N VAL A 78 -0.03 -5.33 5.12
CA VAL A 78 0.91 -4.95 6.18
C VAL A 78 0.67 -3.53 6.66
N LYS A 79 0.48 -2.57 5.74
CA LYS A 79 0.24 -1.17 6.07
C LYS A 79 -1.12 -0.94 6.70
N PHE A 80 -2.14 -1.63 6.24
CA PHE A 80 -3.47 -1.55 6.83
C PHE A 80 -3.47 -1.99 8.31
N ILE A 81 -2.80 -3.10 8.62
CA ILE A 81 -2.62 -3.58 9.99
C ILE A 81 -1.79 -2.57 10.81
N ALA A 82 -0.67 -2.09 10.27
CA ALA A 82 0.21 -1.14 10.95
C ALA A 82 -0.51 0.15 11.32
N PHE A 83 -1.24 0.77 10.39
CA PHE A 83 -2.03 1.97 10.66
C PHE A 83 -3.17 1.72 11.64
N SER A 84 -3.88 0.60 11.53
CA SER A 84 -4.94 0.23 12.47
C SER A 84 -4.40 0.10 13.90
N CYS A 85 -3.25 -0.52 14.07
CA CYS A 85 -2.58 -0.62 15.36
C CYS A 85 -2.10 0.75 15.86
N ALA A 86 -1.51 1.58 14.98
CA ALA A 86 -1.02 2.90 15.34
C ALA A 86 -2.14 3.82 15.83
N PHE A 87 -3.26 3.89 15.12
CA PHE A 87 -4.41 4.69 15.55
C PHE A 87 -5.06 4.20 16.84
N ARG A 88 -5.11 2.88 17.06
CA ARG A 88 -5.59 2.33 18.35
C ARG A 88 -4.67 2.74 19.51
N ARG A 89 -3.34 2.79 19.29
CA ARG A 89 -2.37 3.25 20.30
C ARG A 89 -2.57 4.72 20.60
N ILE A 90 -2.60 5.59 19.59
CA ILE A 90 -2.85 7.03 19.79
C ILE A 90 -4.13 7.26 20.58
N LYS A 91 -5.23 6.59 20.24
CA LYS A 91 -6.51 6.73 20.95
C LYS A 91 -6.43 6.30 22.41
N LYS A 92 -5.55 5.33 22.75
CA LYS A 92 -5.29 4.98 24.16
C LYS A 92 -4.44 6.06 24.83
N ASP A 93 -3.39 6.53 24.16
CA ASP A 93 -2.49 7.56 24.67
C ASP A 93 -3.24 8.87 24.94
N GLU A 94 -4.14 9.30 24.04
CA GLU A 94 -5.05 10.44 24.25
C GLU A 94 -5.90 10.33 25.53
N ARG A 95 -6.40 9.12 25.83
CA ARG A 95 -7.20 8.88 27.04
C ARG A 95 -6.35 8.95 28.32
N PHE A 96 -5.10 8.47 28.25
CA PHE A 96 -4.17 8.57 29.36
C PHE A 96 -3.74 10.01 29.58
N LEU A 97 -3.42 10.74 28.52
CA LEU A 97 -2.98 12.13 28.59
C LEU A 97 -4.03 13.03 29.26
N LYS A 98 -5.33 12.81 28.97
CA LYS A 98 -6.43 13.54 29.63
C LYS A 98 -6.53 13.32 31.14
N LYS A 99 -5.97 12.23 31.66
CA LYS A 99 -5.93 11.92 33.09
C LYS A 99 -4.64 12.39 33.77
N LEU A 100 -3.63 12.73 32.98
CA LEU A 100 -2.31 13.14 33.43
C LEU A 100 -2.40 14.58 33.96
N GLN A 101 -2.13 14.79 35.25
CA GLN A 101 -2.04 16.12 35.88
C GLN A 101 -0.59 16.57 36.08
N SER A 102 0.32 15.62 36.29
CA SER A 102 1.76 15.82 36.49
C SER A 102 2.56 14.77 35.73
N LEU A 103 3.82 15.09 35.38
CA LEU A 103 4.75 14.12 34.77
C LEU A 103 5.16 12.99 35.72
N ASP A 104 5.02 13.20 37.04
CA ASP A 104 5.39 12.24 38.07
C ASP A 104 4.24 11.30 38.46
N ASP A 105 3.06 11.51 37.93
CA ASP A 105 1.95 10.56 38.12
C ASP A 105 2.40 9.15 37.72
N GLU A 106 2.26 8.18 38.63
CA GLU A 106 2.52 6.75 38.37
C GLU A 106 1.47 6.19 37.39
N ILE A 107 1.68 6.44 36.09
CA ILE A 107 0.81 5.91 35.07
C ILE A 107 1.43 4.63 34.54
N ILE A 108 0.73 3.51 34.72
CA ILE A 108 1.07 2.23 34.09
C ILE A 108 0.73 2.33 32.60
N LEU A 109 1.65 2.92 31.84
CA LEU A 109 1.58 2.95 30.40
C LEU A 109 2.12 1.64 29.80
N TYR A 110 1.45 1.14 28.77
CA TYR A 110 1.92 -0.07 28.10
C TYR A 110 3.22 0.20 27.30
N LYS A 111 4.11 -0.79 27.26
CA LYS A 111 5.49 -0.71 26.71
C LYS A 111 5.59 -0.11 25.29
N LYS A 112 4.51 -0.15 24.49
CA LYS A 112 4.47 0.36 23.09
C LYS A 112 3.70 1.68 22.96
N SER A 113 3.53 2.46 24.02
CA SER A 113 2.88 3.79 24.02
C SER A 113 3.78 4.83 23.40
N TYR A 114 3.23 5.66 22.51
CA TYR A 114 3.92 6.85 22.00
C TYR A 114 4.10 7.90 23.10
N LEU A 115 3.08 8.05 23.94
CA LEU A 115 3.10 8.97 25.07
C LEU A 115 4.22 8.64 26.07
N LEU A 116 4.42 7.35 26.40
CA LEU A 116 5.50 6.94 27.29
C LEU A 116 6.88 7.31 26.75
N LEU A 117 7.10 7.10 25.44
CA LEU A 117 8.36 7.45 24.80
C LEU A 117 8.61 8.97 24.87
N MET A 118 7.57 9.78 24.67
CA MET A 118 7.65 11.24 24.73
C MET A 118 7.88 11.73 26.17
N ILE A 119 7.19 11.18 27.17
CA ILE A 119 7.39 11.51 28.59
C ILE A 119 8.83 11.19 29.00
N ASN A 120 9.37 10.05 28.59
CA ASN A 120 10.75 9.68 28.90
C ASN A 120 11.76 10.67 28.28
N GLU A 121 11.53 11.16 27.07
CA GLU A 121 12.38 12.18 26.45
C GLU A 121 12.32 13.51 27.21
N VAL A 122 11.14 13.92 27.68
CA VAL A 122 10.98 15.12 28.50
C VAL A 122 11.69 14.97 29.82
N LYS A 123 11.47 13.85 30.55
CA LYS A 123 12.14 13.58 31.84
C LYS A 123 13.66 13.51 31.70
N ASP A 124 14.16 12.87 30.65
CA ASP A 124 15.59 12.77 30.35
C ASP A 124 16.23 14.16 30.14
N GLU A 125 15.54 15.07 29.43
CA GLU A 125 16.00 16.44 29.22
C GLU A 125 15.99 17.25 30.50
N ILE A 126 14.95 17.12 31.33
CA ILE A 126 14.86 17.78 32.63
C ILE A 126 15.99 17.31 33.56
N LEU A 127 16.28 16.01 33.61
CA LEU A 127 17.34 15.45 34.44
C LEU A 127 18.74 15.88 33.98
N LYS A 128 18.96 16.05 32.70
CA LYS A 128 20.25 16.51 32.14
C LYS A 128 20.47 18.00 32.27
N SER A 129 19.41 18.77 32.44
CA SER A 129 19.48 20.22 32.60
C SER A 129 19.74 20.58 34.06
N LYS A 130 20.89 21.23 34.33
CA LYS A 130 21.26 21.69 35.69
C LYS A 130 20.51 22.93 36.14
N VAL A 131 19.94 23.67 35.18
CA VAL A 131 19.24 24.94 35.40
C VAL A 131 17.91 24.90 34.67
N VAL A 132 16.87 25.38 35.35
CA VAL A 132 15.55 25.58 34.74
C VAL A 132 15.56 26.95 34.08
N ASP A 133 15.72 26.98 32.79
CA ASP A 133 15.78 28.22 32.05
C ASP A 133 14.85 28.16 30.80
N LYS A 134 14.67 29.31 30.15
CA LYS A 134 13.87 29.42 28.90
C LYS A 134 14.38 28.50 27.78
N ASP A 135 15.67 28.21 27.78
CA ASP A 135 16.30 27.33 26.81
C ASP A 135 15.93 25.85 27.03
N LEU A 136 15.69 25.44 28.29
CA LEU A 136 15.16 24.10 28.57
C LEU A 136 13.83 23.85 27.90
N LYS A 137 12.89 24.80 27.94
CA LYS A 137 11.59 24.69 27.29
C LYS A 137 11.74 24.55 25.77
N ASN A 138 12.66 25.30 25.17
CA ASN A 138 12.95 25.21 23.73
C ASN A 138 13.58 23.86 23.35
N ARG A 139 14.50 23.32 24.17
CA ARG A 139 15.11 22.01 23.96
C ARG A 139 14.08 20.87 24.04
N ILE A 140 13.17 20.91 25.02
CA ILE A 140 12.08 19.94 25.15
C ILE A 140 11.19 19.98 23.91
N LYS A 141 10.76 21.18 23.48
CA LYS A 141 9.95 21.35 22.27
C LYS A 141 10.64 20.72 21.05
N PHE A 142 11.92 21.02 20.85
CA PHE A 142 12.68 20.50 19.72
C PHE A 142 12.83 18.97 19.77
N ARG A 143 13.09 18.37 20.95
CA ARG A 143 13.13 16.91 21.11
C ARG A 143 11.79 16.25 20.77
N LEU A 144 10.68 16.84 21.22
CA LEU A 144 9.35 16.35 20.89
C LEU A 144 9.03 16.43 19.39
N GLU A 145 9.46 17.51 18.71
CA GLU A 145 9.33 17.62 17.24
C GLU A 145 10.14 16.54 16.51
N ILE A 146 11.34 16.22 16.97
CA ILE A 146 12.14 15.09 16.45
C ILE A 146 11.37 13.78 16.59
N GLN A 147 10.72 13.55 17.73
CA GLN A 147 9.93 12.32 17.93
C GLN A 147 8.71 12.23 16.98
N ILE A 148 8.01 13.36 16.72
CA ILE A 148 6.93 13.41 15.71
C ILE A 148 7.45 12.95 14.35
N ASN A 149 8.58 13.52 13.91
CA ASN A 149 9.20 13.19 12.64
C ASN A 149 9.62 11.73 12.57
N LYS A 150 10.21 11.20 13.64
CA LYS A 150 10.62 9.80 13.74
C LYS A 150 9.43 8.84 13.62
N PHE A 151 8.35 9.06 14.36
CA PHE A 151 7.16 8.20 14.29
C PHE A 151 6.48 8.28 12.94
N THR A 152 6.41 9.49 12.37
CA THR A 152 5.82 9.72 11.04
C THR A 152 6.65 9.05 9.95
N SER A 153 7.97 9.12 10.02
CA SER A 153 8.88 8.46 9.07
C SER A 153 8.73 6.93 9.11
N ILE A 154 8.69 6.36 10.30
CA ILE A 154 8.51 4.90 10.49
C ILE A 154 7.22 4.42 9.84
N ILE A 155 6.11 5.14 10.04
CA ILE A 155 4.83 4.72 9.48
C ILE A 155 4.73 4.94 7.97
N LYS A 156 5.45 5.94 7.43
CA LYS A 156 5.55 6.22 5.99
C LYS A 156 6.44 5.24 5.23
N TYR A 157 7.39 4.60 5.92
CA TYR A 157 8.34 3.70 5.28
C TYR A 157 7.64 2.65 4.40
N GLY A 158 8.11 2.47 3.16
CA GLY A 158 7.57 1.49 2.21
C GLY A 158 6.28 1.89 1.47
N ILE A 159 5.66 3.06 1.79
CA ILE A 159 4.51 3.56 1.00
C ILE A 159 4.97 4.00 -0.39
N SER A 160 6.20 4.51 -0.52
CA SER A 160 6.81 4.93 -1.79
C SER A 160 6.92 3.80 -2.81
N LEU A 161 7.05 2.56 -2.35
CA LEU A 161 7.06 1.39 -3.24
C LEU A 161 5.76 1.26 -4.05
N LEU A 162 4.61 1.54 -3.43
CA LEU A 162 3.32 1.56 -4.14
C LEU A 162 3.27 2.64 -5.22
N ALA A 163 3.87 3.83 -4.94
CA ALA A 163 3.97 4.88 -5.94
C ALA A 163 4.81 4.44 -7.14
N SER A 164 5.95 3.81 -6.89
CA SER A 164 6.84 3.31 -7.95
C SER A 164 6.15 2.24 -8.80
N ILE A 165 5.50 1.25 -8.17
CA ILE A 165 4.75 0.21 -8.90
C ILE A 165 3.64 0.84 -9.73
N GLY A 166 2.85 1.75 -9.13
CA GLY A 166 1.76 2.42 -9.85
C GLY A 166 2.21 3.25 -11.04
N ALA A 167 3.36 3.90 -10.93
CA ALA A 167 3.93 4.70 -12.00
C ALA A 167 4.56 3.85 -13.13
N VAL A 168 5.25 2.75 -12.79
CA VAL A 168 6.08 1.99 -13.73
C VAL A 168 5.28 0.87 -14.43
N SER A 169 4.30 0.25 -13.75
CA SER A 169 3.56 -0.90 -14.29
C SER A 169 2.88 -0.65 -15.65
N PRO A 170 2.25 0.52 -15.92
CA PRO A 170 1.66 0.77 -17.24
C PRO A 170 2.69 0.81 -18.36
N PHE A 171 3.89 1.35 -18.09
CA PHE A 171 4.98 1.42 -19.07
C PHE A 171 5.58 0.05 -19.35
N ILE A 172 5.68 -0.82 -18.34
CA ILE A 172 6.10 -2.22 -18.52
C ILE A 172 5.05 -2.95 -19.39
N GLY A 173 3.76 -2.74 -19.14
CA GLY A 173 2.70 -3.29 -19.98
C GLY A 173 2.77 -2.78 -21.44
N LEU A 174 2.98 -1.48 -21.62
CA LEU A 174 3.16 -0.86 -22.93
C LEU A 174 4.39 -1.43 -23.66
N PHE A 175 5.50 -1.63 -22.96
CA PHE A 175 6.68 -2.30 -23.53
C PHE A 175 6.32 -3.70 -24.06
N GLY A 176 5.50 -4.46 -23.29
CA GLY A 176 4.99 -5.75 -23.74
C GLY A 176 4.20 -5.68 -25.03
N THR A 177 3.35 -4.64 -25.21
CA THR A 177 2.60 -4.47 -26.49
C THR A 177 3.52 -4.12 -27.65
N VAL A 178 4.42 -3.19 -27.48
CA VAL A 178 5.37 -2.78 -28.53
C VAL A 178 6.18 -3.99 -29.01
N TRP A 179 6.71 -4.78 -28.06
CA TRP A 179 7.45 -5.99 -28.38
C TRP A 179 6.63 -7.05 -29.08
N GLY A 180 5.43 -7.35 -28.58
CA GLY A 180 4.55 -8.38 -29.15
C GLY A 180 4.09 -8.03 -30.56
N ILE A 181 3.71 -6.77 -30.81
CA ILE A 181 3.33 -6.30 -32.15
C ILE A 181 4.53 -6.37 -33.10
N MET A 182 5.72 -5.91 -32.68
CA MET A 182 6.93 -6.01 -33.45
C MET A 182 7.23 -7.46 -33.86
N ASN A 183 7.14 -8.39 -32.91
CA ASN A 183 7.34 -9.82 -33.18
C ASN A 183 6.31 -10.39 -34.14
N SER A 184 5.04 -9.96 -34.05
CA SER A 184 3.98 -10.37 -34.99
C SER A 184 4.29 -9.92 -36.42
N PHE A 185 4.77 -8.71 -36.63
CA PHE A 185 5.18 -8.22 -37.95
C PHE A 185 6.43 -8.91 -38.49
N THR A 186 7.40 -9.25 -37.64
CA THR A 186 8.57 -10.04 -38.12
C THR A 186 8.17 -11.43 -38.56
N SER A 187 7.16 -12.03 -37.96
CA SER A 187 6.61 -13.33 -38.36
C SER A 187 5.94 -13.28 -39.72
N ILE A 188 5.21 -12.19 -40.07
CA ILE A 188 4.66 -11.99 -41.42
C ILE A 188 5.78 -11.85 -42.45
N ALA A 189 6.80 -11.04 -42.14
CA ALA A 189 7.89 -10.80 -43.09
C ALA A 189 8.69 -12.08 -43.41
N ALA A 190 8.63 -13.09 -42.53
CA ALA A 190 9.30 -14.37 -42.70
C ALA A 190 8.38 -15.44 -43.32
N SER A 191 7.09 -15.17 -43.52
CA SER A 191 6.11 -16.11 -44.09
C SER A 191 5.64 -15.68 -45.50
N ASP A 192 5.51 -16.61 -46.41
CA ASP A 192 4.95 -16.35 -47.75
C ASP A 192 3.43 -16.04 -47.74
N ASN A 193 2.80 -16.16 -46.57
CA ASN A 193 1.35 -16.01 -46.39
C ASN A 193 1.02 -14.79 -45.54
N VAL A 194 0.57 -13.72 -46.18
CA VAL A 194 0.12 -12.46 -45.54
C VAL A 194 -1.34 -12.61 -45.09
N SER A 195 -1.58 -13.43 -44.05
CA SER A 195 -2.91 -13.61 -43.47
C SER A 195 -3.04 -12.96 -42.11
N LEU A 196 -4.13 -12.28 -41.87
CA LEU A 196 -4.45 -11.66 -40.57
C LEU A 196 -4.53 -12.72 -39.46
N SER A 197 -4.90 -13.95 -39.77
CA SER A 197 -4.97 -15.07 -38.82
C SER A 197 -3.61 -15.43 -38.21
N VAL A 198 -2.50 -15.12 -38.87
CA VAL A 198 -1.14 -15.38 -38.39
C VAL A 198 -0.73 -14.40 -37.32
N VAL A 199 -1.21 -13.15 -37.38
CA VAL A 199 -0.77 -12.08 -36.43
C VAL A 199 -1.78 -11.78 -35.35
N ALA A 200 -3.05 -12.10 -35.54
CA ALA A 200 -4.10 -11.81 -34.58
C ALA A 200 -3.79 -12.38 -33.15
N PRO A 201 -3.26 -13.60 -32.98
CA PRO A 201 -2.89 -14.12 -31.65
C PRO A 201 -1.81 -13.27 -30.99
N GLY A 202 -0.72 -12.95 -31.69
CA GLY A 202 0.40 -12.17 -31.11
C GLY A 202 0.01 -10.74 -30.76
N ILE A 203 -0.91 -10.13 -31.52
CA ILE A 203 -1.47 -8.81 -31.15
C ILE A 203 -2.35 -8.92 -29.89
N ALA A 204 -3.18 -9.96 -29.80
CA ALA A 204 -4.03 -10.18 -28.62
C ALA A 204 -3.19 -10.41 -27.35
N GLU A 205 -2.12 -11.19 -27.44
CA GLU A 205 -1.16 -11.41 -26.34
C GLU A 205 -0.49 -10.10 -25.90
N ALA A 206 -0.09 -9.27 -26.87
CA ALA A 206 0.49 -7.97 -26.61
C ALA A 206 -0.48 -7.07 -25.83
N LEU A 207 -1.71 -6.94 -26.28
CA LEU A 207 -2.75 -6.15 -25.62
C LEU A 207 -3.05 -6.66 -24.21
N PHE A 208 -3.02 -7.98 -24.00
CA PHE A 208 -3.19 -8.60 -22.68
C PHE A 208 -2.11 -8.17 -21.70
N ALA A 209 -0.84 -8.04 -22.14
CA ALA A 209 0.23 -7.53 -21.29
C ALA A 209 -0.05 -6.09 -20.81
N THR A 210 -0.57 -5.21 -21.67
CA THR A 210 -0.95 -3.84 -21.25
C THR A 210 -2.12 -3.85 -20.26
N ALA A 211 -3.13 -4.69 -20.48
CA ALA A 211 -4.24 -4.83 -19.54
C ALA A 211 -3.74 -5.25 -18.15
N LEU A 212 -2.81 -6.20 -18.06
CA LEU A 212 -2.17 -6.60 -16.80
C LEU A 212 -1.37 -5.46 -16.16
N GLY A 213 -0.69 -4.63 -16.96
CA GLY A 213 -0.01 -3.44 -16.47
C GLY A 213 -0.95 -2.47 -15.75
N LEU A 214 -2.13 -2.23 -16.31
CA LEU A 214 -3.15 -1.39 -15.71
C LEU A 214 -3.78 -2.05 -14.46
N ILE A 215 -4.03 -3.35 -14.49
CA ILE A 215 -4.54 -4.11 -13.33
C ILE A 215 -3.57 -4.04 -12.14
N ALA A 216 -2.27 -4.05 -12.38
CA ALA A 216 -1.26 -3.88 -11.32
C ALA A 216 -1.16 -2.42 -10.84
N ALA A 217 -1.23 -1.45 -11.76
CA ALA A 217 -1.03 -0.03 -11.46
C ALA A 217 -2.17 0.61 -10.67
N ILE A 218 -3.41 0.35 -11.08
CA ILE A 218 -4.59 1.04 -10.50
C ILE A 218 -4.69 0.81 -8.99
N PRO A 219 -4.63 -0.43 -8.45
CA PRO A 219 -4.65 -0.65 -7.01
C PRO A 219 -3.45 0.00 -6.30
N ALA A 220 -2.26 -0.05 -6.90
CA ALA A 220 -1.04 0.52 -6.32
C ALA A 220 -1.18 2.03 -6.09
N VAL A 221 -1.66 2.77 -7.09
CA VAL A 221 -1.90 4.22 -6.98
C VAL A 221 -2.99 4.54 -5.95
N LEU A 222 -4.09 3.79 -5.95
CA LEU A 222 -5.18 3.99 -4.98
C LEU A 222 -4.70 3.76 -3.54
N PHE A 223 -3.93 2.70 -3.30
CA PHE A 223 -3.37 2.40 -1.97
C PHE A 223 -2.32 3.41 -1.55
N TYR A 224 -1.45 3.85 -2.47
CA TYR A 224 -0.50 4.94 -2.21
C TYR A 224 -1.21 6.21 -1.72
N ASN A 225 -2.21 6.68 -2.45
CA ASN A 225 -2.97 7.88 -2.10
C ASN A 225 -3.71 7.71 -0.77
N TYR A 226 -4.29 6.54 -0.52
CA TYR A 226 -4.97 6.23 0.72
C TYR A 226 -4.01 6.28 1.92
N PHE A 227 -2.86 5.59 1.85
CA PHE A 227 -1.90 5.56 2.96
C PHE A 227 -1.17 6.88 3.16
N THR A 228 -0.92 7.65 2.11
CA THR A 228 -0.36 9.01 2.21
C THR A 228 -1.30 9.91 3.01
N LYS A 229 -2.60 9.90 2.69
CA LYS A 229 -3.61 10.65 3.45
C LYS A 229 -3.73 10.16 4.90
N LEU A 230 -3.65 8.85 5.11
CA LEU A 230 -3.69 8.26 6.45
C LEU A 230 -2.47 8.63 7.28
N SER A 231 -1.29 8.71 6.65
CA SER A 231 -0.04 9.15 7.27
C SER A 231 -0.08 10.61 7.71
N SER A 232 -0.67 11.50 6.91
CA SER A 232 -0.85 12.91 7.32
C SER A 232 -1.77 13.03 8.54
N ARG A 233 -2.87 12.28 8.57
CA ARG A 233 -3.76 12.23 9.74
C ARG A 233 -3.09 11.63 10.98
N PHE A 234 -2.19 10.67 10.80
CA PHE A 234 -1.41 10.13 11.91
C PHE A 234 -0.45 11.18 12.46
N SER A 235 0.28 11.88 11.60
CA SER A 235 1.19 12.98 11.99
C SER A 235 0.45 14.08 12.75
N GLU A 236 -0.71 14.51 12.27
CA GLU A 236 -1.56 15.49 12.94
C GLU A 236 -1.97 15.06 14.35
N LYS A 237 -2.44 13.82 14.51
CA LYS A 237 -2.83 13.29 15.82
C LYS A 237 -1.67 13.17 16.81
N ILE A 238 -0.49 12.77 16.33
CA ILE A 238 0.72 12.76 17.15
C ILE A 238 1.10 14.19 17.54
N SER A 239 1.00 15.17 16.64
CA SER A 239 1.28 16.58 16.94
C SER A 239 0.37 17.14 18.03
N TYR A 240 -0.93 16.84 18.00
CA TYR A 240 -1.85 17.22 19.08
C TYR A 240 -1.44 16.61 20.43
N LEU A 241 -1.12 15.30 20.44
CA LEU A 241 -0.69 14.62 21.65
C LEU A 241 0.61 15.22 22.23
N VAL A 242 1.53 15.63 21.36
CA VAL A 242 2.77 16.32 21.74
C VAL A 242 2.48 17.71 22.30
N SER A 243 1.59 18.48 21.66
CA SER A 243 1.24 19.82 22.12
C SER A 243 0.63 19.80 23.53
N ASP A 244 -0.28 18.86 23.78
CA ASP A 244 -0.88 18.70 25.10
C ASP A 244 0.17 18.28 26.16
N LEU A 245 1.06 17.35 25.81
CA LEU A 245 2.16 16.95 26.72
C LEU A 245 3.12 18.10 26.99
N TYR A 246 3.44 18.93 25.98
CA TYR A 246 4.30 20.08 26.15
C TYR A 246 3.69 21.10 27.10
N ILE A 247 2.38 21.37 27.03
CA ILE A 247 1.67 22.27 27.94
C ILE A 247 1.76 21.76 29.39
N ILE A 248 1.61 20.45 29.62
CA ILE A 248 1.75 19.85 30.95
C ILE A 248 3.18 20.03 31.47
N SER A 249 4.18 19.74 30.62
CA SER A 249 5.60 19.86 30.95
C SER A 249 5.99 21.31 31.27
N ASP A 250 5.52 22.28 30.48
CA ASP A 250 5.78 23.71 30.69
C ASP A 250 5.21 24.21 32.01
N ARG A 251 4.01 23.78 32.37
CA ARG A 251 3.37 24.11 33.65
C ARG A 251 4.14 23.56 34.82
N GLU A 252 4.65 22.35 34.73
CA GLU A 252 5.41 21.71 35.80
C GLU A 252 6.78 22.34 35.99
N ILE A 253 7.48 22.65 34.90
CA ILE A 253 8.75 23.38 34.90
C ILE A 253 8.56 24.77 35.55
N SER A 254 7.52 25.51 35.18
CA SER A 254 7.23 26.84 35.74
C SER A 254 6.91 26.80 37.25
N LYS A 255 6.27 25.74 37.74
CA LYS A 255 6.07 25.55 39.20
C LYS A 255 7.37 25.30 39.94
N LYS A 256 8.30 24.51 39.38
CA LYS A 256 9.61 24.26 40.01
C LYS A 256 10.47 25.53 40.06
N ASP A 257 10.40 26.37 39.03
CA ASP A 257 11.11 27.66 38.99
C ASP A 257 10.65 28.60 40.10
N SER A 258 9.33 28.69 40.32
CA SER A 258 8.76 29.54 41.39
C SER A 258 9.05 29.07 42.83
N HIS A 259 9.48 27.83 43.02
CA HIS A 259 9.86 27.28 44.34
C HIS A 259 11.37 27.43 44.67
N VAL A 260 12.20 27.82 43.68
CA VAL A 260 13.64 28.03 43.87
C VAL A 260 13.94 29.49 44.33
N ASP A 261 13.00 30.40 44.12
CA ASP A 261 13.11 31.83 44.44
C ASP A 261 12.62 32.17 45.87
N ILE A 262 12.35 31.17 46.73
CA ILE A 262 12.00 31.31 48.17
C ILE A 262 13.07 30.65 49.03
#